data_2e6320a0d8ff20a111c523939168f3c6
#
_entry.id   2e6320a0d8ff20a111c523939168f3c6
#
_cell.length_a   1.000
_cell.length_b   1.000
_cell.length_c   1.000
_cell.angle_alpha   90.00
_cell.angle_beta   90.00
_cell.angle_gamma   90.00
#
_symmetry.space_group_name_H-M   'P 1'
#
loop_
_entity.id
_entity.type
_entity.pdbx_description
1 polymer ?
#
loop_
_entity_poly.entity_id
_entity_poly.type
_entity_poly.pdbx_seq_one_letter_code
_entity_poly.pdbx_strand_id
1 'polypeptide(L)'
;MDRISATIITKNAADTIERCLKSLAGVADEIIVVDSYSTDATVDICRRYGCKITQREFQGFGSQRQYAVGLAAYSYILSIDADEELSEEARQSILRVKAEGYPHKIYSLRVVSYFCGKAMKHSGWSPLMEVRLFNKRYAHWNLLDLDEGVTYSDSRIVHPLEGEIHHYRCATVAEFDRKEQRRAEMMARVNAARGRRTLSPTLLALYRYLYCQIRQGAWLDGKAGRIIASRRFRTTMEAYRK
;
A
#
# COMPACT_ATOMS: atom_id res chain seq x y z
N MET A 1 16.30 23.34 5.91
CA MET A 1 16.04 22.15 5.07
C MET A 1 14.62 21.72 5.28
N ASP A 2 13.90 21.45 4.21
CA ASP A 2 12.54 20.87 4.31
C ASP A 2 12.63 19.47 4.90
N ARG A 3 11.73 19.20 5.87
CA ARG A 3 11.68 17.94 6.63
C ARG A 3 10.64 16.99 6.05
N ILE A 4 10.77 15.71 6.36
CA ILE A 4 9.87 14.64 5.93
C ILE A 4 9.02 14.16 7.10
N SER A 5 7.69 14.12 6.88
CA SER A 5 6.76 13.38 7.72
C SER A 5 6.48 12.01 7.08
N ALA A 6 6.89 10.92 7.69
CA ALA A 6 6.42 9.59 7.28
C ALA A 6 5.01 9.37 7.83
N THR A 7 4.11 8.89 6.97
CA THR A 7 2.71 8.60 7.35
C THR A 7 2.40 7.12 7.13
N ILE A 8 1.90 6.46 8.17
CA ILE A 8 1.59 5.04 8.21
C ILE A 8 0.15 4.85 8.66
N ILE A 9 -0.61 4.02 7.96
CA ILE A 9 -1.89 3.52 8.45
C ILE A 9 -1.71 2.07 8.90
N THR A 10 -2.34 1.67 10.00
CA THR A 10 -2.11 0.33 10.56
C THR A 10 -3.33 -0.26 11.25
N LYS A 11 -3.39 -1.59 11.27
CA LYS A 11 -4.26 -2.41 12.10
C LYS A 11 -3.68 -3.80 12.27
N ASN A 12 -3.33 -4.18 13.52
CA ASN A 12 -2.79 -5.50 13.84
C ASN A 12 -1.60 -5.87 12.94
N ALA A 13 -0.54 -5.08 13.00
CA ALA A 13 0.67 -5.21 12.20
C ALA A 13 1.94 -5.45 13.07
N ALA A 14 1.80 -6.02 14.27
CA ALA A 14 2.91 -6.25 15.19
C ALA A 14 4.08 -7.03 14.55
N ASP A 15 3.77 -7.96 13.63
CA ASP A 15 4.76 -8.80 12.95
C ASP A 15 5.59 -8.04 11.88
N THR A 16 5.12 -6.88 11.43
CA THR A 16 5.72 -6.19 10.27
C THR A 16 6.15 -4.77 10.56
N ILE A 17 5.40 -4.04 11.41
CA ILE A 17 5.57 -2.60 11.64
C ILE A 17 6.99 -2.23 12.11
N GLU A 18 7.63 -3.07 12.91
CA GLU A 18 8.98 -2.79 13.42
C GLU A 18 10.02 -2.68 12.30
N ARG A 19 9.93 -3.54 11.30
CA ARG A 19 10.79 -3.50 10.11
C ARG A 19 10.56 -2.22 9.30
N CYS A 20 9.31 -1.84 9.10
CA CYS A 20 8.94 -0.57 8.47
C CYS A 20 9.59 0.61 9.20
N LEU A 21 9.40 0.70 10.53
CA LEU A 21 9.94 1.79 11.35
C LEU A 21 11.47 1.85 11.33
N LYS A 22 12.15 0.70 11.36
CA LYS A 22 13.61 0.62 11.22
C LYS A 22 14.09 1.20 9.89
N SER A 23 13.38 0.93 8.79
CA SER A 23 13.75 1.45 7.47
C SER A 23 13.59 2.96 7.33
N LEU A 24 12.78 3.59 8.19
CA LEU A 24 12.54 5.04 8.22
C LEU A 24 13.56 5.81 9.07
N ALA A 25 14.37 5.11 9.86
CA ALA A 25 15.36 5.74 10.75
C ALA A 25 16.35 6.60 9.96
N GLY A 26 16.50 7.88 10.34
CA GLY A 26 17.37 8.85 9.66
C GLY A 26 16.80 9.41 8.35
N VAL A 27 15.72 8.87 7.82
CA VAL A 27 15.02 9.39 6.62
C VAL A 27 13.90 10.34 7.02
N ALA A 28 12.99 9.88 7.89
CA ALA A 28 11.87 10.67 8.38
C ALA A 28 12.28 11.52 9.59
N ASP A 29 11.81 12.77 9.62
CA ASP A 29 12.00 13.69 10.76
C ASP A 29 10.87 13.57 11.78
N GLU A 30 9.73 13.03 11.37
CA GLU A 30 8.64 12.56 12.23
C GLU A 30 7.95 11.35 11.60
N ILE A 31 7.36 10.52 12.45
CA ILE A 31 6.56 9.37 12.00
C ILE A 31 5.17 9.49 12.62
N ILE A 32 4.16 9.53 11.76
CA ILE A 32 2.75 9.61 12.12
C ILE A 32 2.10 8.27 11.83
N VAL A 33 1.47 7.69 12.83
CA VAL A 33 0.77 6.41 12.72
C VAL A 33 -0.72 6.64 13.00
N VAL A 34 -1.57 6.30 12.04
CA VAL A 34 -3.01 6.25 12.24
C VAL A 34 -3.41 4.79 12.43
N ASP A 35 -3.69 4.43 13.68
CA ASP A 35 -4.05 3.08 14.08
C ASP A 35 -5.57 2.88 14.08
N SER A 36 -6.02 1.81 13.44
CA SER A 36 -7.45 1.47 13.36
C SER A 36 -7.88 0.54 14.49
N TYR A 37 -7.53 0.89 15.74
CA TYR A 37 -7.80 0.13 16.97
C TYR A 37 -7.20 -1.29 16.91
N SER A 38 -5.86 -1.34 16.83
CA SER A 38 -5.10 -2.59 16.95
C SER A 38 -5.28 -3.20 18.34
N THR A 39 -5.36 -4.53 18.37
CA THR A 39 -5.52 -5.34 19.59
C THR A 39 -4.28 -6.17 19.92
N ASP A 40 -3.25 -6.06 19.08
CA ASP A 40 -1.94 -6.69 19.25
C ASP A 40 -0.89 -5.66 19.73
N ALA A 41 0.38 -6.04 19.72
CA ALA A 41 1.49 -5.17 20.16
C ALA A 41 1.83 -4.00 19.21
N THR A 42 1.06 -3.76 18.13
CA THR A 42 1.36 -2.74 17.11
C THR A 42 1.60 -1.37 17.73
N VAL A 43 0.66 -0.90 18.57
CA VAL A 43 0.72 0.44 19.17
C VAL A 43 1.92 0.58 20.11
N ASP A 44 2.23 -0.46 20.89
CA ASP A 44 3.36 -0.43 21.82
C ASP A 44 4.71 -0.44 21.08
N ILE A 45 4.79 -1.15 19.94
CA ILE A 45 5.95 -1.06 19.06
C ILE A 45 6.11 0.38 18.56
N CYS A 46 5.06 1.00 18.02
CA CYS A 46 5.11 2.37 17.52
C CYS A 46 5.55 3.37 18.60
N ARG A 47 5.09 3.21 19.86
CA ARG A 47 5.50 4.06 20.98
C ARG A 47 7.00 3.97 21.25
N ARG A 48 7.59 2.77 21.22
CA ARG A 48 9.03 2.57 21.41
C ARG A 48 9.88 3.28 20.35
N TYR A 49 9.34 3.45 19.14
CA TYR A 49 10.00 4.19 18.05
C TYR A 49 9.68 5.70 18.04
N GLY A 50 9.01 6.23 19.07
CA GLY A 50 8.70 7.66 19.17
C GLY A 50 7.68 8.16 18.15
N CYS A 51 6.83 7.29 17.62
CA CYS A 51 5.81 7.67 16.66
C CYS A 51 4.72 8.54 17.30
N LYS A 52 4.20 9.51 16.55
CA LYS A 52 2.96 10.22 16.89
C LYS A 52 1.78 9.35 16.49
N ILE A 53 1.04 8.83 17.46
CA ILE A 53 -0.02 7.85 17.22
C ILE A 53 -1.38 8.50 17.43
N THR A 54 -2.27 8.31 16.46
CA THR A 54 -3.70 8.68 16.56
C THR A 54 -4.54 7.44 16.27
N GLN A 55 -5.49 7.13 17.15
CA GLN A 55 -6.46 6.07 16.91
C GLN A 55 -7.68 6.64 16.18
N ARG A 56 -8.07 5.97 15.08
CA ARG A 56 -9.21 6.36 14.26
C ARG A 56 -9.90 5.14 13.70
N GLU A 57 -11.21 5.12 13.76
CA GLU A 57 -12.01 4.10 13.10
C GLU A 57 -11.73 4.06 11.60
N PHE A 58 -11.62 2.86 11.03
CA PHE A 58 -11.30 2.70 9.63
C PHE A 58 -12.48 3.13 8.74
N GLN A 59 -12.27 4.16 7.94
CA GLN A 59 -13.26 4.73 7.01
C GLN A 59 -12.85 4.57 5.53
N GLY A 60 -12.04 3.56 5.21
CA GLY A 60 -11.47 3.34 3.87
C GLY A 60 -10.00 3.75 3.79
N PHE A 61 -9.27 3.11 2.86
CA PHE A 61 -7.81 3.28 2.76
C PHE A 61 -7.42 4.71 2.39
N GLY A 62 -8.04 5.28 1.35
CA GLY A 62 -7.73 6.65 0.92
C GLY A 62 -8.05 7.69 1.99
N SER A 63 -9.21 7.56 2.68
CA SER A 63 -9.60 8.43 3.79
C SER A 63 -8.61 8.35 4.96
N GLN A 64 -8.14 7.14 5.30
CA GLN A 64 -7.21 6.94 6.41
C GLN A 64 -5.83 7.52 6.11
N ARG A 65 -5.32 7.30 4.87
CA ARG A 65 -4.03 7.87 4.42
C ARG A 65 -4.10 9.40 4.34
N GLN A 66 -5.18 9.97 3.77
CA GLN A 66 -5.33 11.42 3.69
C GLN A 66 -5.44 12.06 5.09
N TYR A 67 -6.09 11.40 6.03
CA TYR A 67 -6.14 11.85 7.41
C TYR A 67 -4.74 11.88 8.04
N ALA A 68 -3.92 10.85 7.83
CA ALA A 68 -2.53 10.82 8.30
C ALA A 68 -1.70 11.97 7.71
N VAL A 69 -1.88 12.28 6.42
CA VAL A 69 -1.26 13.45 5.76
C VAL A 69 -1.69 14.76 6.42
N GLY A 70 -2.95 14.88 6.84
CA GLY A 70 -3.48 16.06 7.55
C GLY A 70 -2.81 16.30 8.91
N LEU A 71 -2.36 15.25 9.60
CA LEU A 71 -1.66 15.34 10.89
C LEU A 71 -0.18 15.71 10.75
N ALA A 72 0.38 15.64 9.55
CA ALA A 72 1.79 15.87 9.28
C ALA A 72 2.18 17.33 9.50
N ALA A 73 3.25 17.56 10.29
CA ALA A 73 3.79 18.90 10.51
C ALA A 73 4.55 19.42 9.29
N TYR A 74 5.20 18.53 8.52
CA TYR A 74 6.05 18.95 7.41
C TYR A 74 5.35 18.85 6.06
N SER A 75 5.89 19.57 5.07
CA SER A 75 5.30 19.68 3.73
C SER A 75 5.52 18.41 2.89
N TYR A 76 6.69 17.75 3.05
CA TYR A 76 6.98 16.52 2.33
C TYR A 76 6.52 15.31 3.12
N ILE A 77 5.72 14.49 2.47
CA ILE A 77 5.10 13.29 2.99
C ILE A 77 5.76 12.08 2.35
N LEU A 78 6.27 11.17 3.16
CA LEU A 78 6.63 9.82 2.75
C LEU A 78 5.52 8.86 3.23
N SER A 79 4.64 8.45 2.31
CA SER A 79 3.55 7.55 2.64
C SER A 79 3.99 6.10 2.43
N ILE A 80 3.96 5.31 3.50
CA ILE A 80 4.41 3.92 3.51
C ILE A 80 3.46 3.06 4.33
N ASP A 81 3.30 1.79 3.97
CA ASP A 81 2.43 0.86 4.68
C ASP A 81 3.17 0.14 5.82
N ALA A 82 2.42 -0.30 6.83
CA ALA A 82 2.98 -0.99 8.00
C ALA A 82 3.67 -2.33 7.66
N ASP A 83 3.41 -2.89 6.49
CA ASP A 83 4.03 -4.11 5.96
C ASP A 83 5.00 -3.82 4.79
N GLU A 84 5.50 -2.57 4.70
CA GLU A 84 6.50 -2.14 3.72
C GLU A 84 7.83 -1.78 4.39
N GLU A 85 8.91 -1.84 3.61
CA GLU A 85 10.28 -1.53 4.02
C GLU A 85 11.01 -0.81 2.88
N LEU A 86 11.69 0.30 3.18
CA LEU A 86 12.60 0.94 2.23
C LEU A 86 13.87 0.10 2.07
N SER A 87 14.28 -0.16 0.83
CA SER A 87 15.65 -0.63 0.57
C SER A 87 16.68 0.43 0.95
N GLU A 88 17.92 0.03 1.19
CA GLU A 88 18.98 1.00 1.50
C GLU A 88 19.18 1.98 0.33
N GLU A 89 19.08 1.52 -0.90
CA GLU A 89 19.17 2.37 -2.09
C GLU A 89 18.04 3.42 -2.13
N ALA A 90 16.79 3.02 -1.79
CA ALA A 90 15.67 3.95 -1.69
C ALA A 90 15.89 4.99 -0.59
N ARG A 91 16.41 4.57 0.57
CA ARG A 91 16.77 5.47 1.67
C ARG A 91 17.78 6.52 1.21
N GLN A 92 18.85 6.09 0.54
CA GLN A 92 19.91 6.98 0.05
C GLN A 92 19.39 7.94 -1.02
N SER A 93 18.51 7.48 -1.92
CA SER A 93 17.95 8.36 -2.95
C SER A 93 17.00 9.41 -2.35
N ILE A 94 16.22 9.06 -1.31
CA ILE A 94 15.37 10.03 -0.57
C ILE A 94 16.26 11.06 0.16
N LEU A 95 17.31 10.62 0.84
CA LEU A 95 18.22 11.51 1.54
C LEU A 95 18.95 12.48 0.59
N ARG A 96 19.30 12.00 -0.61
CA ARG A 96 19.93 12.83 -1.66
C ARG A 96 18.99 13.97 -2.07
N VAL A 97 17.74 13.67 -2.47
CA VAL A 97 16.80 14.72 -2.87
C VAL A 97 16.41 15.65 -1.72
N LYS A 98 16.43 15.15 -0.48
CA LYS A 98 16.27 15.97 0.74
C LYS A 98 17.41 16.96 0.91
N ALA A 99 18.66 16.51 0.72
CA ALA A 99 19.86 17.35 0.81
C ALA A 99 19.91 18.44 -0.30
N GLU A 100 19.39 18.11 -1.49
CA GLU A 100 19.25 19.01 -2.63
C GLU A 100 18.08 20.00 -2.52
N GLY A 101 17.30 19.97 -1.41
CA GLY A 101 16.17 20.84 -1.19
C GLY A 101 14.93 20.50 -2.03
N TYR A 102 14.79 19.24 -2.43
CA TYR A 102 13.67 18.70 -3.21
C TYR A 102 13.47 19.43 -4.54
N PRO A 103 14.31 19.18 -5.55
CA PRO A 103 14.21 19.81 -6.87
C PRO A 103 12.84 19.57 -7.53
N HIS A 104 12.12 18.52 -7.13
CA HIS A 104 10.78 18.21 -7.60
C HIS A 104 9.78 18.13 -6.44
N LYS A 105 8.48 18.10 -6.76
CA LYS A 105 7.42 18.10 -5.74
C LYS A 105 6.79 16.74 -5.51
N ILE A 106 6.97 15.81 -6.45
CA ILE A 106 6.36 14.48 -6.42
C ILE A 106 7.37 13.46 -6.94
N TYR A 107 7.55 12.39 -6.16
CA TYR A 107 8.48 11.32 -6.47
C TYR A 107 7.78 9.96 -6.37
N SER A 108 8.15 9.06 -7.28
CA SER A 108 7.72 7.68 -7.27
C SER A 108 8.87 6.75 -6.88
N LEU A 109 8.51 5.64 -6.24
CA LEU A 109 9.41 4.55 -5.90
C LEU A 109 8.87 3.24 -6.49
N ARG A 110 9.77 2.34 -6.81
CA ARG A 110 9.44 1.01 -7.28
C ARG A 110 8.97 0.14 -6.11
N VAL A 111 7.73 -0.34 -6.14
CA VAL A 111 7.18 -1.24 -5.10
C VAL A 111 7.28 -2.68 -5.58
N VAL A 112 7.96 -3.51 -4.81
CA VAL A 112 8.13 -4.95 -5.07
C VAL A 112 7.33 -5.75 -4.06
N SER A 113 6.30 -6.45 -4.52
CA SER A 113 5.43 -7.25 -3.65
C SER A 113 6.02 -8.63 -3.36
N TYR A 114 5.96 -9.06 -2.10
CA TYR A 114 6.37 -10.39 -1.65
C TYR A 114 5.14 -11.23 -1.28
N PHE A 115 5.13 -12.47 -1.75
CA PHE A 115 4.16 -13.49 -1.39
C PHE A 115 4.87 -14.65 -0.69
N CYS A 116 4.59 -14.86 0.59
CA CYS A 116 5.22 -15.91 1.40
C CYS A 116 6.75 -15.94 1.25
N GLY A 117 7.40 -14.78 1.37
CA GLY A 117 8.85 -14.61 1.27
C GLY A 117 9.41 -14.56 -0.15
N LYS A 118 8.61 -14.78 -1.19
CA LYS A 118 9.05 -14.74 -2.59
C LYS A 118 8.67 -13.41 -3.24
N ALA A 119 9.65 -12.70 -3.81
CA ALA A 119 9.39 -11.53 -4.64
C ALA A 119 8.62 -11.92 -5.91
N MET A 120 7.53 -11.22 -6.19
CA MET A 120 6.66 -11.48 -7.32
C MET A 120 7.09 -10.63 -8.52
N LYS A 121 7.12 -11.27 -9.70
CA LYS A 121 7.49 -10.60 -10.96
C LYS A 121 6.31 -10.42 -11.90
N HIS A 122 5.24 -11.18 -11.67
CA HIS A 122 4.06 -11.27 -12.51
C HIS A 122 2.78 -11.27 -11.66
N SER A 123 1.71 -11.92 -12.13
CA SER A 123 0.44 -12.11 -11.37
C SER A 123 -0.30 -10.82 -11.05
N GLY A 124 0.02 -9.68 -11.71
CA GLY A 124 -0.46 -8.36 -11.34
C GLY A 124 0.09 -7.85 -10.01
N TRP A 125 1.15 -8.46 -9.52
CA TRP A 125 1.99 -8.06 -8.38
C TRP A 125 3.42 -7.73 -8.86
N SER A 126 3.63 -7.61 -10.15
CA SER A 126 4.89 -7.13 -10.71
C SER A 126 5.24 -5.76 -10.14
N PRO A 127 6.54 -5.44 -10.05
CA PRO A 127 6.97 -4.16 -9.55
C PRO A 127 6.29 -3.01 -10.30
N LEU A 128 5.74 -2.07 -9.54
CA LEU A 128 5.04 -0.90 -10.03
C LEU A 128 5.73 0.36 -9.50
N MET A 129 5.76 1.41 -10.31
CA MET A 129 6.16 2.73 -9.85
C MET A 129 4.95 3.39 -9.18
N GLU A 130 5.08 3.70 -7.89
CA GLU A 130 4.03 4.34 -7.10
C GLU A 130 4.53 5.65 -6.50
N VAL A 131 3.67 6.68 -6.49
CA VAL A 131 3.99 7.93 -5.80
C VAL A 131 3.98 7.68 -4.30
N ARG A 132 5.14 7.90 -3.66
CA ARG A 132 5.35 7.62 -2.24
C ARG A 132 5.93 8.80 -1.47
N LEU A 133 6.72 9.67 -2.13
CA LEU A 133 7.24 10.90 -1.54
C LEU A 133 6.67 12.10 -2.31
N PHE A 134 5.95 12.99 -1.63
CA PHE A 134 5.31 14.13 -2.28
C PHE A 134 5.12 15.31 -1.33
N ASN A 135 5.07 16.50 -1.91
CA ASN A 135 4.67 17.68 -1.17
C ASN A 135 3.14 17.77 -1.12
N LYS A 136 2.57 17.78 0.10
CA LYS A 136 1.12 17.77 0.35
C LYS A 136 0.34 18.97 -0.20
N ARG A 137 1.03 20.01 -0.69
CA ARG A 137 0.40 21.13 -1.40
C ARG A 137 0.11 20.83 -2.86
N TYR A 138 0.79 19.83 -3.44
CA TYR A 138 0.72 19.51 -4.87
C TYR A 138 0.11 18.13 -5.15
N ALA A 139 0.02 17.29 -4.12
CA ALA A 139 -0.55 15.96 -4.25
C ALA A 139 -1.25 15.54 -2.95
N HIS A 140 -2.28 14.72 -3.08
CA HIS A 140 -3.08 14.22 -1.96
C HIS A 140 -3.63 12.83 -2.29
N TRP A 141 -3.99 12.06 -1.29
CA TRP A 141 -4.69 10.80 -1.49
C TRP A 141 -6.14 11.03 -1.93
N ASN A 142 -6.59 10.29 -2.94
CA ASN A 142 -8.03 10.24 -3.21
C ASN A 142 -8.75 9.56 -2.02
N LEU A 143 -10.06 9.81 -1.89
CA LEU A 143 -10.85 9.31 -0.76
C LEU A 143 -11.54 7.97 -1.10
N LEU A 144 -10.99 7.19 -2.02
CA LEU A 144 -11.57 5.91 -2.41
C LEU A 144 -11.27 4.83 -1.37
N ASP A 145 -12.26 3.97 -1.13
CA ASP A 145 -12.11 2.81 -0.24
C ASP A 145 -11.29 1.69 -0.87
N LEU A 146 -11.37 1.59 -2.19
CA LEU A 146 -10.62 0.68 -3.04
C LEU A 146 -10.08 1.46 -4.23
N ASP A 147 -8.93 1.04 -4.73
CA ASP A 147 -8.19 1.72 -5.80
C ASP A 147 -7.74 3.14 -5.36
N GLU A 148 -7.34 3.24 -4.09
CA GLU A 148 -6.73 4.45 -3.56
C GLU A 148 -5.41 4.76 -4.27
N GLY A 149 -5.16 6.04 -4.46
CA GLY A 149 -3.96 6.53 -5.13
C GLY A 149 -3.70 8.00 -4.81
N VAL A 150 -2.47 8.41 -5.02
CA VAL A 150 -2.10 9.82 -4.90
C VAL A 150 -2.55 10.56 -6.17
N THR A 151 -3.34 11.60 -5.98
CA THR A 151 -3.85 12.48 -7.05
C THR A 151 -2.98 13.71 -7.18
N TYR A 152 -2.64 14.08 -8.39
CA TYR A 152 -1.83 15.25 -8.77
C TYR A 152 -2.24 15.74 -10.16
N SER A 153 -1.85 16.98 -10.51
CA SER A 153 -2.36 17.66 -11.71
C SER A 153 -1.82 17.12 -13.04
N ASP A 154 -0.56 16.62 -13.04
CA ASP A 154 0.12 16.19 -14.28
C ASP A 154 1.13 15.07 -13.96
N SER A 155 1.05 13.93 -14.65
CA SER A 155 1.97 12.81 -14.48
C SER A 155 3.43 13.14 -14.84
N ARG A 156 3.66 14.12 -15.70
CA ARG A 156 5.01 14.56 -16.10
C ARG A 156 5.81 15.20 -14.96
N ILE A 157 5.15 15.60 -13.87
CA ILE A 157 5.81 16.17 -12.69
C ILE A 157 6.24 15.12 -11.67
N VAL A 158 6.01 13.82 -11.96
CA VAL A 158 6.43 12.72 -11.10
C VAL A 158 7.82 12.26 -11.51
N HIS A 159 8.76 12.29 -10.57
CA HIS A 159 10.16 11.91 -10.80
C HIS A 159 10.46 10.58 -10.10
N PRO A 160 11.03 9.60 -10.80
CA PRO A 160 11.41 8.34 -10.18
C PRO A 160 12.63 8.53 -9.26
N LEU A 161 12.59 7.86 -8.12
CA LEU A 161 13.75 7.65 -7.25
C LEU A 161 14.36 6.27 -7.50
N GLU A 162 15.64 6.13 -7.19
CA GLU A 162 16.34 4.86 -7.19
C GLU A 162 15.95 4.01 -5.98
N GLY A 163 16.11 2.69 -6.10
CA GLY A 163 15.79 1.73 -5.06
C GLY A 163 14.34 1.29 -5.04
N GLU A 164 13.97 0.52 -4.03
CA GLU A 164 12.71 -0.19 -3.96
C GLU A 164 12.05 -0.06 -2.58
N ILE A 165 10.74 -0.18 -2.58
CA ILE A 165 9.93 -0.49 -1.39
C ILE A 165 9.57 -1.96 -1.46
N HIS A 166 9.97 -2.72 -0.46
CA HIS A 166 9.62 -4.12 -0.32
C HIS A 166 8.29 -4.24 0.44
N HIS A 167 7.26 -4.73 -0.23
CA HIS A 167 5.93 -4.87 0.34
C HIS A 167 5.64 -6.34 0.68
N TYR A 168 5.69 -6.68 1.95
CA TYR A 168 5.48 -8.05 2.47
C TYR A 168 4.00 -8.33 2.69
N ARG A 169 3.27 -8.56 1.60
CA ARG A 169 1.80 -8.67 1.59
C ARG A 169 1.26 -9.78 2.46
N CYS A 170 1.98 -10.88 2.60
CA CYS A 170 1.63 -11.99 3.49
C CYS A 170 2.83 -12.89 3.75
N ALA A 171 2.94 -13.41 4.97
CA ALA A 171 3.93 -14.41 5.34
C ALA A 171 3.45 -15.85 5.03
N THR A 172 2.13 -16.08 5.04
CA THR A 172 1.53 -17.39 4.80
C THR A 172 0.33 -17.31 3.85
N VAL A 173 0.00 -18.46 3.21
CA VAL A 173 -1.20 -18.57 2.36
C VAL A 173 -2.47 -18.34 3.18
N ALA A 174 -2.50 -18.79 4.44
CA ALA A 174 -3.67 -18.59 5.31
C ALA A 174 -3.89 -17.10 5.65
N GLU A 175 -2.82 -16.35 5.84
CA GLU A 175 -2.90 -14.88 6.01
C GLU A 175 -3.43 -14.22 4.73
N PHE A 176 -2.90 -14.62 3.57
CA PHE A 176 -3.37 -14.14 2.28
C PHE A 176 -4.86 -14.41 2.08
N ASP A 177 -5.30 -15.63 2.40
CA ASP A 177 -6.72 -16.00 2.31
C ASP A 177 -7.62 -15.10 3.16
N ARG A 178 -7.21 -14.80 4.40
CA ARG A 178 -7.94 -13.85 5.27
C ARG A 178 -7.98 -12.42 4.71
N LYS A 179 -6.86 -11.93 4.16
CA LYS A 179 -6.79 -10.60 3.54
C LYS A 179 -7.70 -10.54 2.29
N GLU A 180 -7.68 -11.56 1.44
CA GLU A 180 -8.53 -11.65 0.24
C GLU A 180 -10.02 -11.74 0.58
N GLN A 181 -10.39 -12.45 1.64
CA GLN A 181 -11.78 -12.50 2.10
C GLN A 181 -12.28 -11.12 2.55
N ARG A 182 -11.50 -10.42 3.38
CA ARG A 182 -11.84 -9.04 3.78
C ARG A 182 -11.97 -8.10 2.57
N ARG A 183 -11.09 -8.27 1.59
CA ARG A 183 -11.14 -7.53 0.34
C ARG A 183 -12.44 -7.81 -0.44
N ALA A 184 -12.85 -9.08 -0.52
CA ALA A 184 -14.10 -9.46 -1.17
C ALA A 184 -15.32 -8.82 -0.51
N GLU A 185 -15.38 -8.83 0.82
CA GLU A 185 -16.45 -8.18 1.60
C GLU A 185 -16.49 -6.67 1.36
N MET A 186 -15.33 -6.01 1.36
CA MET A 186 -15.22 -4.57 1.06
C MET A 186 -15.66 -4.27 -0.37
N MET A 187 -15.21 -5.07 -1.35
CA MET A 187 -15.64 -4.95 -2.75
C MET A 187 -17.15 -5.13 -2.90
N ALA A 188 -17.75 -6.07 -2.18
CA ALA A 188 -19.19 -6.29 -2.20
C ALA A 188 -19.94 -5.05 -1.69
N ARG A 189 -19.51 -4.46 -0.58
CA ARG A 189 -20.10 -3.22 -0.04
C ARG A 189 -19.98 -2.05 -1.03
N VAL A 190 -18.81 -1.82 -1.59
CA VAL A 190 -18.56 -0.75 -2.57
C VAL A 190 -19.37 -0.97 -3.84
N ASN A 191 -19.47 -2.22 -4.34
CA ASN A 191 -20.27 -2.55 -5.51
C ASN A 191 -21.76 -2.28 -5.24
N ALA A 192 -22.27 -2.69 -4.08
CA ALA A 192 -23.65 -2.44 -3.68
C ALA A 192 -23.95 -0.94 -3.58
N ALA A 193 -23.08 -0.16 -2.91
CA ALA A 193 -23.25 1.28 -2.77
C ALA A 193 -23.21 2.03 -4.11
N ARG A 194 -22.42 1.54 -5.08
CA ARG A 194 -22.29 2.13 -6.43
C ARG A 194 -23.29 1.56 -7.44
N GLY A 195 -24.19 0.68 -7.02
CA GLY A 195 -25.14 0.00 -7.93
C GLY A 195 -24.45 -0.87 -9.00
N ARG A 196 -23.19 -1.27 -8.79
CA ARG A 196 -22.45 -2.10 -9.75
C ARG A 196 -22.99 -3.52 -9.74
N ARG A 197 -23.53 -3.93 -10.87
CA ARG A 197 -24.04 -5.29 -11.09
C ARG A 197 -23.25 -5.94 -12.22
N THR A 198 -23.20 -7.26 -12.22
CA THR A 198 -22.71 -8.04 -13.36
C THR A 198 -23.78 -9.03 -13.81
N LEU A 199 -23.88 -9.26 -15.12
CA LEU A 199 -24.81 -10.24 -15.69
C LEU A 199 -24.45 -11.66 -15.23
N SER A 200 -23.16 -11.95 -15.08
CA SER A 200 -22.67 -13.24 -14.59
C SER A 200 -21.40 -13.06 -13.75
N PRO A 201 -21.49 -13.21 -12.40
CA PRO A 201 -20.32 -13.23 -11.54
C PRO A 201 -19.28 -14.28 -11.95
N THR A 202 -19.76 -15.45 -12.40
CA THR A 202 -18.91 -16.56 -12.82
C THR A 202 -18.08 -16.22 -14.06
N LEU A 203 -18.71 -15.64 -15.09
CA LEU A 203 -17.99 -15.22 -16.30
C LEU A 203 -16.98 -14.11 -16.00
N LEU A 204 -17.34 -13.15 -15.16
CA LEU A 204 -16.41 -12.10 -14.73
C LEU A 204 -15.23 -12.68 -13.93
N ALA A 205 -15.48 -13.62 -13.02
CA ALA A 205 -14.45 -14.28 -12.25
C ALA A 205 -13.53 -15.12 -13.14
N LEU A 206 -14.08 -15.86 -14.09
CA LEU A 206 -13.32 -16.61 -15.08
C LEU A 206 -12.45 -15.70 -15.94
N TYR A 207 -13.01 -14.60 -16.45
CA TYR A 207 -12.27 -13.59 -17.19
C TYR A 207 -11.09 -13.07 -16.37
N ARG A 208 -11.30 -12.68 -15.11
CA ARG A 208 -10.22 -12.16 -14.22
C ARG A 208 -9.17 -13.22 -13.91
N TYR A 209 -9.57 -14.47 -13.75
CA TYR A 209 -8.65 -15.60 -13.59
C TYR A 209 -7.76 -15.78 -14.82
N LEU A 210 -8.37 -15.89 -16.01
CA LEU A 210 -7.64 -16.05 -17.27
C LEU A 210 -6.77 -14.83 -17.58
N TYR A 211 -7.25 -13.64 -17.35
CA TYR A 211 -6.47 -12.41 -17.49
C TYR A 211 -5.23 -12.43 -16.56
N CYS A 212 -5.37 -12.85 -15.31
CA CYS A 212 -4.25 -13.00 -14.39
C CYS A 212 -3.27 -14.07 -14.86
N GLN A 213 -3.76 -15.23 -15.29
CA GLN A 213 -2.92 -16.31 -15.77
C GLN A 213 -2.15 -15.94 -17.06
N ILE A 214 -2.85 -15.43 -18.06
CA ILE A 214 -2.30 -15.23 -19.42
C ILE A 214 -1.65 -13.84 -19.53
N ARG A 215 -2.44 -12.78 -19.33
CA ARG A 215 -1.98 -11.40 -19.58
C ARG A 215 -1.01 -10.89 -18.53
N GLN A 216 -1.24 -11.25 -17.26
CA GLN A 216 -0.35 -10.88 -16.14
C GLN A 216 0.72 -11.95 -15.85
N GLY A 217 0.79 -13.02 -16.64
CA GLY A 217 1.85 -14.02 -16.56
C GLY A 217 1.91 -14.80 -15.24
N ALA A 218 0.77 -15.01 -14.54
CA ALA A 218 0.77 -15.67 -13.24
C ALA A 218 1.37 -17.09 -13.28
N TRP A 219 1.28 -17.77 -14.40
CA TRP A 219 1.89 -19.09 -14.60
C TRP A 219 3.43 -19.03 -14.49
N LEU A 220 4.08 -17.90 -14.81
CA LEU A 220 5.54 -17.70 -14.67
C LEU A 220 5.97 -17.61 -13.20
N ASP A 221 5.10 -17.17 -12.30
CA ASP A 221 5.36 -17.15 -10.87
C ASP A 221 5.16 -18.54 -10.22
N GLY A 222 4.76 -19.55 -10.98
CA GLY A 222 4.61 -20.95 -10.55
C GLY A 222 3.46 -21.13 -9.54
N LYS A 223 3.73 -21.82 -8.41
CA LYS A 223 2.71 -22.12 -7.40
C LYS A 223 2.09 -20.84 -6.81
N ALA A 224 2.90 -19.82 -6.54
CA ALA A 224 2.45 -18.54 -6.00
C ALA A 224 1.44 -17.86 -6.93
N GLY A 225 1.79 -17.73 -8.21
CA GLY A 225 0.90 -17.10 -9.21
C GLY A 225 -0.41 -17.87 -9.40
N ARG A 226 -0.37 -19.20 -9.39
CA ARG A 226 -1.60 -20.01 -9.43
C ARG A 226 -2.51 -19.79 -8.22
N ILE A 227 -1.94 -19.68 -7.02
CA ILE A 227 -2.70 -19.36 -5.82
C ILE A 227 -3.35 -17.99 -5.94
N ILE A 228 -2.59 -16.95 -6.33
CA ILE A 228 -3.09 -15.59 -6.49
C ILE A 228 -4.23 -15.53 -7.52
N ALA A 229 -4.06 -16.14 -8.68
CA ALA A 229 -5.10 -16.18 -9.71
C ALA A 229 -6.38 -16.90 -9.24
N SER A 230 -6.23 -18.04 -8.54
CA SER A 230 -7.36 -18.78 -7.98
C SER A 230 -8.11 -17.97 -6.92
N ARG A 231 -7.39 -17.20 -6.09
CA ARG A 231 -8.04 -16.33 -5.10
C ARG A 231 -8.75 -15.15 -5.74
N ARG A 232 -8.20 -14.56 -6.82
CA ARG A 232 -8.92 -13.54 -7.61
C ARG A 232 -10.25 -14.02 -8.17
N PHE A 233 -10.30 -15.27 -8.63
CA PHE A 233 -11.56 -15.87 -9.05
C PHE A 233 -12.56 -15.87 -7.88
N ARG A 234 -12.15 -16.41 -6.74
CA ARG A 234 -12.99 -16.54 -5.54
C ARG A 234 -13.45 -15.17 -5.03
N THR A 235 -12.51 -14.22 -4.85
CA THR A 235 -12.79 -12.84 -4.42
C THR A 235 -13.80 -12.17 -5.34
N THR A 236 -13.70 -12.39 -6.67
CA THR A 236 -14.66 -11.84 -7.62
C THR A 236 -16.03 -12.48 -7.46
N MET A 237 -16.11 -13.80 -7.30
CA MET A 237 -17.39 -14.49 -7.07
C MET A 237 -18.09 -13.95 -5.82
N GLU A 238 -17.36 -13.80 -4.72
CA GLU A 238 -17.89 -13.31 -3.44
C GLU A 238 -18.31 -11.83 -3.53
N ALA A 239 -17.52 -10.99 -4.19
CA ALA A 239 -17.81 -9.55 -4.34
C ALA A 239 -19.07 -9.22 -5.17
N TYR A 240 -19.58 -10.19 -5.95
CA TYR A 240 -20.78 -10.04 -6.77
C TYR A 240 -21.87 -11.08 -6.42
N ARG A 241 -21.70 -11.84 -5.34
CA ARG A 241 -22.73 -12.71 -4.82
C ARG A 241 -23.92 -11.86 -4.34
N LYS A 242 -25.12 -12.19 -4.82
CA LYS A 242 -26.36 -11.56 -4.38
C LYS A 242 -26.76 -12.04 -3.00
#